data_8d9681da3557622a515fdc6703818cef
#
_entry.id   8d9681da3557622a515fdc6703818cef
#
_cell.length_a   1.000
_cell.length_b   1.000
_cell.length_c   1.000
_cell.angle_alpha   90.00
_cell.angle_beta   90.00
_cell.angle_gamma   90.00
#
_symmetry.space_group_name_H-M   'P 1'
#
loop_
_entity.id
_entity.type
_entity.pdbx_description
1 polymer ?
#
loop_
_entity_poly.entity_id
_entity_poly.type
_entity_poly.pdbx_seq_one_letter_code
_entity_poly.pdbx_strand_id
1 'polypeptide(L)'
;MPRSDNLYEIPNNVPVPVADGACNHLTGMRLPSVALRSTSGRLVDLAGLSGRVVIYCYPRTGRPDVDPPQGWNEIPGARGCTPQACAFRDHHQELQELGAQVFGLSAQDTDYQREAVARLHLPFELLSDSELELANRLRLPIFEIGGMRLIKRLTLIARGGQIEKVFYPVFPPDKNANVMSYLLCRPPDVLRRSRQRNDQYLKGNEWP
;
A
#
# COMPACT_ATOMS: atom_id res chain seq x y z
N MET A 1 -1.46 28.59 -4.25
CA MET A 1 -2.77 28.48 -4.92
C MET A 1 -3.39 27.14 -4.54
N PRO A 2 -4.72 27.01 -4.41
CA PRO A 2 -5.32 25.73 -4.18
C PRO A 2 -5.04 24.82 -5.37
N ARG A 3 -4.84 23.55 -5.11
CA ARG A 3 -4.60 22.51 -6.10
C ARG A 3 -5.74 22.46 -7.13
N SER A 4 -5.41 22.22 -8.40
CA SER A 4 -6.38 22.25 -9.50
C SER A 4 -7.14 20.94 -9.70
N ASP A 5 -6.69 19.82 -9.07
CA ASP A 5 -7.26 18.49 -9.24
C ASP A 5 -7.89 17.93 -7.94
N ASN A 6 -8.87 17.04 -8.08
CA ASN A 6 -9.50 16.38 -6.94
C ASN A 6 -8.60 15.25 -6.39
N LEU A 7 -8.19 15.36 -5.13
CA LEU A 7 -7.37 14.37 -4.42
C LEU A 7 -8.11 13.05 -4.15
N TYR A 8 -9.43 13.11 -4.07
CA TYR A 8 -10.30 11.98 -3.70
C TYR A 8 -10.75 11.15 -4.91
N GLU A 9 -10.39 11.58 -6.12
CA GLU A 9 -10.77 10.90 -7.35
C GLU A 9 -9.54 10.39 -8.11
N ILE A 10 -9.75 9.29 -8.81
CA ILE A 10 -8.78 8.74 -9.75
C ILE A 10 -9.22 9.16 -11.15
N PRO A 11 -8.47 10.00 -11.86
CA PRO A 11 -8.83 10.38 -13.22
C PRO A 11 -8.92 9.17 -14.15
N ASN A 12 -9.89 9.15 -15.06
CA ASN A 12 -10.10 8.04 -15.97
C ASN A 12 -8.97 7.81 -16.98
N ASN A 13 -8.12 8.81 -17.18
CA ASN A 13 -7.05 8.81 -18.17
C ASN A 13 -5.65 8.53 -17.59
N VAL A 14 -5.56 8.04 -16.34
CA VAL A 14 -4.26 7.68 -15.77
C VAL A 14 -3.78 6.33 -16.32
N PRO A 15 -2.47 6.18 -16.58
CA PRO A 15 -1.94 4.94 -17.10
C PRO A 15 -2.05 3.80 -16.08
N VAL A 16 -2.51 2.65 -16.56
CA VAL A 16 -2.64 1.43 -15.75
C VAL A 16 -1.26 0.79 -15.59
N PRO A 17 -0.83 0.44 -14.37
CA PRO A 17 0.45 -0.23 -14.18
C PRO A 17 0.39 -1.68 -14.68
N VAL A 18 1.49 -2.12 -15.30
CA VAL A 18 1.65 -3.48 -15.81
C VAL A 18 2.41 -4.33 -14.79
N ALA A 19 2.03 -5.59 -14.64
CA ALA A 19 2.75 -6.55 -13.83
C ALA A 19 4.11 -6.87 -14.45
N ASP A 20 5.19 -6.37 -13.84
CA ASP A 20 6.58 -6.55 -14.30
C ASP A 20 7.33 -7.63 -13.49
N GLY A 21 6.66 -8.33 -12.58
CA GLY A 21 7.25 -9.38 -11.74
C GLY A 21 8.18 -8.86 -10.64
N ALA A 22 8.32 -7.55 -10.45
CA ALA A 22 9.27 -6.97 -9.50
C ALA A 22 9.06 -7.41 -8.03
N CYS A 23 7.88 -7.92 -7.68
CA CYS A 23 7.54 -8.38 -6.34
C CYS A 23 7.43 -9.91 -6.20
N ASN A 24 7.75 -10.70 -7.25
CA ASN A 24 7.57 -12.16 -7.22
C ASN A 24 8.40 -12.87 -6.13
N HIS A 25 9.53 -12.28 -5.74
CA HIS A 25 10.43 -12.81 -4.74
C HIS A 25 9.94 -12.64 -3.29
N LEU A 26 8.96 -11.77 -3.04
CA LEU A 26 8.57 -11.36 -1.69
C LEU A 26 7.77 -12.42 -0.93
N THR A 27 6.93 -13.21 -1.62
CA THR A 27 6.09 -14.24 -0.96
C THR A 27 6.97 -15.29 -0.29
N GLY A 28 6.77 -15.50 1.01
CA GLY A 28 7.55 -16.41 1.83
C GLY A 28 8.78 -15.78 2.49
N MET A 29 9.17 -14.56 2.10
CA MET A 29 10.24 -13.82 2.78
C MET A 29 9.83 -13.42 4.19
N ARG A 30 10.81 -13.31 5.09
CA ARG A 30 10.62 -12.66 6.38
C ARG A 30 10.80 -11.15 6.23
N LEU A 31 9.94 -10.40 6.91
CA LEU A 31 10.12 -8.95 7.06
C LEU A 31 11.45 -8.71 7.79
N PRO A 32 12.32 -7.85 7.30
CA PRO A 32 13.52 -7.45 8.02
C PRO A 32 13.13 -6.57 9.21
N SER A 33 13.89 -6.69 10.31
CA SER A 33 13.75 -5.81 11.46
C SER A 33 14.27 -4.41 11.10
N VAL A 34 13.33 -3.46 11.03
CA VAL A 34 13.57 -2.03 10.76
C VAL A 34 12.63 -1.21 11.64
N ALA A 35 13.20 -0.29 12.41
CA ALA A 35 12.44 0.59 13.28
C ALA A 35 11.89 1.79 12.50
N LEU A 36 10.64 1.70 12.05
CA LEU A 36 9.96 2.73 11.27
C LEU A 36 9.28 3.76 12.17
N ARG A 37 9.42 5.04 11.86
CA ARG A 37 8.68 6.10 12.58
C ARG A 37 7.22 6.08 12.19
N SER A 38 6.34 6.07 13.19
CA SER A 38 4.89 6.07 13.02
C SER A 38 4.31 7.46 13.23
N THR A 39 3.16 7.72 12.61
CA THR A 39 2.36 8.94 12.83
C THR A 39 1.86 9.10 14.26
N SER A 40 1.79 8.02 15.06
CA SER A 40 1.50 8.08 16.50
C SER A 40 2.70 8.54 17.36
N GLY A 41 3.89 8.67 16.78
CA GLY A 41 5.13 9.05 17.45
C GLY A 41 5.96 7.89 17.96
N ARG A 42 5.47 6.65 17.89
CA ARG A 42 6.24 5.46 18.29
C ARG A 42 7.10 4.92 17.15
N LEU A 43 8.07 4.07 17.46
CA LEU A 43 8.76 3.23 16.49
C LEU A 43 8.01 1.91 16.34
N VAL A 44 7.83 1.46 15.10
CA VAL A 44 7.17 0.19 14.76
C VAL A 44 8.16 -0.68 14.00
N ASP A 45 8.42 -1.88 14.52
CA ASP A 45 9.11 -2.94 13.79
C ASP A 45 8.07 -3.97 13.31
N LEU A 46 7.80 -3.94 12.01
CA LEU A 46 6.81 -4.83 11.39
C LEU A 46 7.17 -6.31 11.51
N ALA A 47 8.48 -6.64 11.62
CA ALA A 47 8.94 -8.03 11.76
C ALA A 47 8.59 -8.63 13.12
N GLY A 48 8.48 -7.79 14.16
CA GLY A 48 8.17 -8.20 15.53
C GLY A 48 6.68 -8.28 15.85
N LEU A 49 5.80 -7.87 14.93
CA LEU A 49 4.36 -7.87 15.19
C LEU A 49 3.78 -9.29 15.16
N SER A 50 2.98 -9.59 16.18
CA SER A 50 2.20 -10.82 16.26
C SER A 50 0.92 -10.71 15.43
N GLY A 51 0.37 -11.88 15.02
CA GLY A 51 -0.88 -11.92 14.26
C GLY A 51 -0.69 -11.57 12.79
N ARG A 52 -1.77 -11.12 12.18
CA ARG A 52 -1.80 -10.75 10.76
C ARG A 52 -1.63 -9.24 10.60
N VAL A 53 -0.79 -8.86 9.64
CA VAL A 53 -0.49 -7.46 9.33
C VAL A 53 -0.72 -7.22 7.85
N VAL A 54 -1.51 -6.20 7.53
CA VAL A 54 -1.70 -5.67 6.17
C VAL A 54 -0.89 -4.39 6.04
N ILE A 55 0.06 -4.38 5.11
CA ILE A 55 0.94 -3.24 4.84
C ILE A 55 0.66 -2.77 3.42
N TYR A 56 -0.09 -1.67 3.28
CA TYR A 56 -0.26 -1.07 1.97
C TYR A 56 0.82 -0.02 1.71
N CYS A 57 1.68 -0.29 0.73
CA CYS A 57 2.69 0.64 0.27
C CYS A 57 2.09 1.58 -0.77
N TYR A 58 2.38 2.86 -0.65
CA TYR A 58 1.88 3.88 -1.56
C TYR A 58 2.97 4.91 -1.87
N PRO A 59 3.00 5.48 -3.08
CA PRO A 59 4.04 6.43 -3.45
C PRO A 59 3.99 7.69 -2.60
N ARG A 60 2.87 8.44 -2.66
CA ARG A 60 2.74 9.71 -1.97
C ARG A 60 1.28 10.16 -1.87
N THR A 61 0.79 10.47 -0.68
CA THR A 61 -0.46 11.22 -0.52
C THR A 61 -0.25 12.67 -0.98
N GLY A 62 -1.23 13.23 -1.66
CA GLY A 62 -1.21 14.66 -1.98
C GLY A 62 -1.74 15.52 -0.84
N ARG A 63 -1.39 16.80 -0.83
CA ARG A 63 -1.97 17.83 0.03
C ARG A 63 -2.88 18.73 -0.80
N PRO A 64 -3.93 19.35 -0.22
CA PRO A 64 -4.84 20.23 -0.95
C PRO A 64 -4.19 21.54 -1.44
N ASP A 65 -3.12 21.95 -0.77
CA ASP A 65 -2.38 23.19 -0.98
C ASP A 65 -1.10 23.01 -1.83
N VAL A 66 -0.81 21.78 -2.27
CA VAL A 66 0.42 21.47 -3.00
C VAL A 66 0.10 20.73 -4.29
N ASP A 67 0.50 21.30 -5.42
CA ASP A 67 0.39 20.60 -6.71
C ASP A 67 1.25 19.33 -6.77
N PRO A 68 0.83 18.34 -7.55
CA PRO A 68 1.66 17.17 -7.79
C PRO A 68 2.93 17.55 -8.56
N PRO A 69 4.01 16.78 -8.44
CA PRO A 69 5.18 16.95 -9.29
C PRO A 69 4.79 16.90 -10.77
N GLN A 70 5.49 17.65 -11.60
CA GLN A 70 5.31 17.58 -13.05
C GLN A 70 5.48 16.14 -13.53
N GLY A 71 4.61 15.65 -14.41
CA GLY A 71 4.61 14.27 -14.90
C GLY A 71 3.98 13.24 -13.95
N TRP A 72 3.45 13.65 -12.79
CA TRP A 72 2.86 12.71 -11.82
C TRP A 72 1.76 11.83 -12.41
N ASN A 73 0.90 12.41 -13.24
CA ASN A 73 -0.24 11.71 -13.84
C ASN A 73 0.16 10.75 -14.96
N GLU A 74 1.38 10.85 -15.45
CA GLU A 74 1.94 10.00 -16.52
C GLU A 74 2.59 8.72 -15.97
N ILE A 75 2.81 8.65 -14.64
CA ILE A 75 3.43 7.48 -14.00
C ILE A 75 2.35 6.45 -13.68
N PRO A 76 2.44 5.22 -14.25
CA PRO A 76 1.49 4.15 -13.97
C PRO A 76 1.39 3.83 -12.47
N GLY A 77 0.19 3.92 -11.91
CA GLY A 77 -0.06 3.61 -10.51
C GLY A 77 0.34 4.70 -9.50
N ALA A 78 0.84 5.87 -9.91
CA ALA A 78 1.19 6.95 -8.98
C ALA A 78 -0.06 7.61 -8.36
N ARG A 79 -1.12 7.82 -9.15
CA ARG A 79 -2.39 8.42 -8.68
C ARG A 79 -3.17 7.49 -7.75
N GLY A 80 -3.98 8.08 -6.87
CA GLY A 80 -4.96 7.36 -6.06
C GLY A 80 -4.49 6.97 -4.65
N CYS A 81 -3.46 7.61 -4.07
CA CYS A 81 -3.03 7.31 -2.70
C CYS A 81 -4.09 7.73 -1.67
N THR A 82 -4.74 8.88 -1.86
CA THR A 82 -5.85 9.33 -1.01
C THR A 82 -7.06 8.39 -1.10
N PRO A 83 -7.59 8.05 -2.29
CA PRO A 83 -8.64 7.03 -2.42
C PRO A 83 -8.27 5.68 -1.79
N GLN A 84 -7.03 5.21 -1.94
CA GLN A 84 -6.57 3.98 -1.29
C GLN A 84 -6.63 4.07 0.23
N ALA A 85 -6.09 5.16 0.81
CA ALA A 85 -6.12 5.37 2.26
C ALA A 85 -7.55 5.44 2.80
N CYS A 86 -8.46 6.14 2.09
CA CYS A 86 -9.88 6.21 2.42
C CYS A 86 -10.54 4.83 2.37
N ALA A 87 -10.25 4.01 1.35
CA ALA A 87 -10.78 2.65 1.27
C ALA A 87 -10.32 1.79 2.47
N PHE A 88 -9.05 1.86 2.88
CA PHE A 88 -8.57 1.17 4.08
C PHE A 88 -9.20 1.71 5.37
N ARG A 89 -9.47 3.01 5.46
CA ARG A 89 -10.23 3.60 6.57
C ARG A 89 -11.63 3.03 6.65
N ASP A 90 -12.33 3.01 5.53
CA ASP A 90 -13.74 2.60 5.47
C ASP A 90 -13.92 1.10 5.76
N HIS A 91 -12.91 0.27 5.46
CA HIS A 91 -12.88 -1.17 5.76
C HIS A 91 -12.09 -1.53 7.02
N HIS A 92 -11.61 -0.54 7.80
CA HIS A 92 -10.71 -0.80 8.91
C HIS A 92 -11.32 -1.69 10.00
N GLN A 93 -12.57 -1.43 10.37
CA GLN A 93 -13.27 -2.24 11.38
C GLN A 93 -13.40 -3.70 10.93
N GLU A 94 -13.79 -3.95 9.69
CA GLU A 94 -13.89 -5.29 9.11
C GLU A 94 -12.53 -6.01 9.13
N LEU A 95 -11.45 -5.32 8.77
CA LEU A 95 -10.09 -5.88 8.81
C LEU A 95 -9.65 -6.21 10.23
N GLN A 96 -9.99 -5.39 11.23
CA GLN A 96 -9.73 -5.67 12.64
C GLN A 96 -10.51 -6.88 13.14
N GLU A 97 -11.78 -7.02 12.80
CA GLU A 97 -12.63 -8.17 13.14
C GLU A 97 -12.04 -9.48 12.54
N LEU A 98 -11.37 -9.40 11.40
CA LEU A 98 -10.63 -10.49 10.78
C LEU A 98 -9.21 -10.71 11.38
N GLY A 99 -8.89 -10.01 12.46
CA GLY A 99 -7.64 -10.13 13.19
C GLY A 99 -6.43 -9.52 12.49
N ALA A 100 -6.66 -8.56 11.58
CA ALA A 100 -5.57 -7.90 10.85
C ALA A 100 -5.29 -6.50 11.40
N GLN A 101 -4.02 -6.19 11.64
CA GLN A 101 -3.53 -4.84 11.87
C GLN A 101 -3.21 -4.19 10.52
N VAL A 102 -3.58 -2.93 10.32
CA VAL A 102 -3.37 -2.20 9.07
C VAL A 102 -2.34 -1.10 9.26
N PHE A 103 -1.38 -1.02 8.35
CA PHE A 103 -0.39 0.07 8.28
C PHE A 103 -0.27 0.56 6.83
N GLY A 104 -0.17 1.88 6.66
CA GLY A 104 0.29 2.47 5.41
C GLY A 104 1.80 2.69 5.48
N LEU A 105 2.52 2.45 4.38
CA LEU A 105 3.97 2.64 4.29
C LEU A 105 4.34 3.49 3.08
N SER A 106 5.16 4.49 3.27
CA SER A 106 5.73 5.28 2.17
C SER A 106 7.06 5.92 2.54
N ALA A 107 7.75 6.44 1.53
CA ALA A 107 8.98 7.22 1.72
C ALA A 107 8.72 8.68 2.17
N GLN A 108 7.47 9.07 2.42
CA GLN A 108 7.16 10.40 2.97
C GLN A 108 7.61 10.50 4.43
N ASP A 109 8.05 11.69 4.84
CA ASP A 109 8.35 11.95 6.24
C ASP A 109 7.11 11.87 7.13
N THR A 110 7.34 11.66 8.43
CA THR A 110 6.27 11.43 9.40
C THR A 110 5.36 12.65 9.57
N ASP A 111 5.88 13.87 9.43
CA ASP A 111 5.08 15.09 9.60
C ASP A 111 4.14 15.28 8.41
N TYR A 112 4.61 14.95 7.21
CA TYR A 112 3.75 14.91 6.03
C TYR A 112 2.65 13.86 6.14
N GLN A 113 2.98 12.68 6.67
CA GLN A 113 2.01 11.61 6.90
C GLN A 113 0.99 11.95 7.99
N ARG A 114 1.36 12.70 9.04
CA ARG A 114 0.45 13.16 10.10
C ARG A 114 -0.65 14.07 9.54
N GLU A 115 -0.32 14.95 8.60
CA GLU A 115 -1.33 15.77 7.92
C GLU A 115 -2.37 14.87 7.23
N ALA A 116 -1.92 13.86 6.48
CA ALA A 116 -2.83 12.94 5.81
C ALA A 116 -3.71 12.15 6.80
N VAL A 117 -3.13 11.66 7.90
CA VAL A 117 -3.90 10.96 8.97
C VAL A 117 -4.99 11.87 9.53
N ALA A 118 -4.65 13.10 9.88
CA ALA A 118 -5.59 14.07 10.45
C ALA A 118 -6.70 14.43 9.45
N ARG A 119 -6.34 14.81 8.24
CA ARG A 119 -7.29 15.25 7.20
C ARG A 119 -8.22 14.13 6.74
N LEU A 120 -7.71 12.90 6.63
CA LEU A 120 -8.48 11.75 6.14
C LEU A 120 -9.14 10.96 7.28
N HIS A 121 -8.92 11.35 8.55
CA HIS A 121 -9.43 10.64 9.73
C HIS A 121 -9.06 9.15 9.73
N LEU A 122 -7.78 8.83 9.44
CA LEU A 122 -7.33 7.45 9.37
C LEU A 122 -7.27 6.84 10.78
N PRO A 123 -7.94 5.69 11.04
CA PRO A 123 -7.95 5.02 12.34
C PRO A 123 -6.72 4.12 12.57
N PHE A 124 -5.76 4.14 11.67
CA PHE A 124 -4.52 3.36 11.70
C PHE A 124 -3.31 4.24 11.44
N GLU A 125 -2.14 3.71 11.74
CA GLU A 125 -0.88 4.44 11.62
C GLU A 125 -0.29 4.37 10.21
N LEU A 126 0.31 5.48 9.78
CA LEU A 126 1.21 5.50 8.64
C LEU A 126 2.67 5.41 9.14
N LEU A 127 3.49 4.66 8.42
CA LEU A 127 4.89 4.42 8.72
C LEU A 127 5.77 5.11 7.67
N SER A 128 6.76 5.83 8.15
CA SER A 128 7.74 6.51 7.30
C SER A 128 8.97 5.62 7.10
N ASP A 129 9.25 5.32 5.84
CA ASP A 129 10.50 4.72 5.37
C ASP A 129 11.26 5.76 4.51
N SER A 130 11.46 6.97 5.06
CA SER A 130 12.08 8.11 4.36
C SER A 130 13.47 7.80 3.83
N GLU A 131 14.22 6.96 4.55
CA GLU A 131 15.54 6.48 4.14
C GLU A 131 15.50 5.25 3.21
N LEU A 132 14.29 4.76 2.90
CA LEU A 132 14.06 3.55 2.09
C LEU A 132 14.78 2.30 2.65
N GLU A 133 14.98 2.22 3.97
CA GLU A 133 15.69 1.10 4.57
C GLU A 133 14.92 -0.22 4.42
N LEU A 134 13.63 -0.22 4.78
CA LEU A 134 12.77 -1.39 4.61
C LEU A 134 12.59 -1.73 3.12
N ALA A 135 12.35 -0.70 2.30
CA ALA A 135 12.19 -0.87 0.86
C ALA A 135 13.43 -1.51 0.22
N ASN A 136 14.63 -1.05 0.56
CA ASN A 136 15.88 -1.59 0.03
C ASN A 136 16.12 -3.03 0.51
N ARG A 137 15.90 -3.34 1.81
CA ARG A 137 16.08 -4.69 2.35
C ARG A 137 15.11 -5.70 1.74
N LEU A 138 13.89 -5.28 1.43
CA LEU A 138 12.89 -6.09 0.73
C LEU A 138 13.02 -6.02 -0.79
N ARG A 139 13.89 -5.16 -1.34
CA ARG A 139 13.99 -4.88 -2.77
C ARG A 139 12.65 -4.51 -3.38
N LEU A 140 11.89 -3.64 -2.70
CA LEU A 140 10.62 -3.14 -3.20
C LEU A 140 10.84 -2.30 -4.46
N PRO A 141 9.92 -2.35 -5.43
CA PRO A 141 10.04 -1.51 -6.62
C PRO A 141 9.86 -0.04 -6.26
N ILE A 142 10.75 0.79 -6.75
CA ILE A 142 10.76 2.24 -6.58
C ILE A 142 10.76 2.94 -7.93
N PHE A 143 10.41 4.22 -7.93
CA PHE A 143 10.55 5.12 -9.08
C PHE A 143 10.98 6.51 -8.58
N GLU A 144 11.46 7.34 -9.50
CA GLU A 144 11.93 8.68 -9.20
C GLU A 144 11.09 9.72 -9.93
N ILE A 145 10.75 10.81 -9.25
CA ILE A 145 10.06 11.97 -9.81
C ILE A 145 10.33 13.22 -8.98
N GLY A 146 10.66 14.33 -9.61
CA GLY A 146 10.93 15.58 -8.94
C GLY A 146 11.99 15.51 -7.84
N GLY A 147 13.02 14.68 -8.03
CA GLY A 147 14.08 14.42 -7.06
C GLY A 147 13.67 13.51 -5.89
N MET A 148 12.45 12.99 -5.86
CA MET A 148 11.98 12.07 -4.83
C MET A 148 12.07 10.62 -5.31
N ARG A 149 12.56 9.74 -4.42
CA ARG A 149 12.52 8.27 -4.60
C ARG A 149 11.30 7.74 -3.86
N LEU A 150 10.39 7.09 -4.56
CA LEU A 150 9.09 6.69 -4.03
C LEU A 150 8.84 5.20 -4.27
N ILE A 151 8.23 4.56 -3.27
CA ILE A 151 7.85 3.14 -3.35
C ILE A 151 6.65 3.01 -4.30
N LYS A 152 6.72 2.08 -5.27
CA LYS A 152 5.57 1.74 -6.11
C LYS A 152 4.44 1.15 -5.25
N ARG A 153 3.21 1.27 -5.75
CA ARG A 153 2.03 0.79 -5.04
C ARG A 153 1.96 -0.73 -5.02
N LEU A 154 1.97 -1.31 -3.83
CA LEU A 154 1.78 -2.73 -3.58
C LEU A 154 1.14 -2.94 -2.20
N THR A 155 0.65 -4.15 -1.93
CA THR A 155 0.18 -4.50 -0.59
C THR A 155 0.73 -5.85 -0.18
N LEU A 156 1.24 -5.92 1.04
CA LEU A 156 1.75 -7.12 1.67
C LEU A 156 0.78 -7.59 2.75
N ILE A 157 0.53 -8.89 2.83
CA ILE A 157 -0.06 -9.53 4.00
C ILE A 157 1.04 -10.36 4.64
N ALA A 158 1.34 -10.08 5.90
CA ALA A 158 2.30 -10.84 6.69
C ALA A 158 1.64 -11.44 7.93
N ARG A 159 2.21 -12.53 8.45
CA ARG A 159 1.82 -13.13 9.71
C ARG A 159 3.07 -13.56 10.47
N GLY A 160 3.19 -13.12 11.73
CA GLY A 160 4.37 -13.43 12.55
C GLY A 160 5.69 -13.09 11.85
N GLY A 161 5.74 -11.96 11.17
CA GLY A 161 6.89 -11.47 10.42
C GLY A 161 7.17 -12.17 9.09
N GLN A 162 6.34 -13.13 8.62
CA GLN A 162 6.51 -13.77 7.32
C GLN A 162 5.46 -13.25 6.32
N ILE A 163 5.89 -12.86 5.11
CA ILE A 163 5.01 -12.38 4.03
C ILE A 163 4.28 -13.59 3.45
N GLU A 164 2.96 -13.63 3.67
CA GLU A 164 2.08 -14.70 3.16
C GLU A 164 1.59 -14.41 1.75
N LYS A 165 1.31 -13.13 1.44
CA LYS A 165 0.77 -12.71 0.14
C LYS A 165 1.25 -11.33 -0.26
N VAL A 166 1.37 -11.14 -1.57
CA VAL A 166 1.76 -9.88 -2.21
C VAL A 166 0.76 -9.55 -3.31
N PHE A 167 0.33 -8.29 -3.35
CA PHE A 167 -0.47 -7.71 -4.42
C PHE A 167 0.37 -6.64 -5.10
N TYR A 168 0.73 -6.90 -6.34
CA TYR A 168 1.51 -5.97 -7.15
C TYR A 168 1.31 -6.26 -8.64
N PRO A 169 1.09 -5.23 -9.45
CA PRO A 169 0.72 -3.88 -9.03
C PRO A 169 -0.69 -3.80 -8.45
N VAL A 170 -0.98 -2.77 -7.65
CA VAL A 170 -2.32 -2.51 -7.13
C VAL A 170 -3.00 -1.45 -7.99
N PHE A 171 -4.08 -1.84 -8.67
CA PHE A 171 -4.91 -0.95 -9.46
C PHE A 171 -6.30 -1.59 -9.70
N PRO A 172 -7.43 -0.87 -9.57
CA PRO A 172 -7.55 0.49 -9.02
C PRO A 172 -7.22 0.54 -7.52
N PRO A 173 -6.57 1.62 -7.04
CA PRO A 173 -6.10 1.69 -5.65
C PRO A 173 -7.23 1.73 -4.62
N ASP A 174 -8.39 2.29 -4.93
CA ASP A 174 -9.57 2.37 -4.08
C ASP A 174 -10.25 1.01 -3.84
N LYS A 175 -10.02 0.02 -4.70
CA LYS A 175 -10.56 -1.35 -4.53
C LYS A 175 -9.66 -2.27 -3.70
N ASN A 176 -8.47 -1.81 -3.34
CA ASN A 176 -7.46 -2.65 -2.67
C ASN A 176 -7.92 -3.15 -1.29
N ALA A 177 -8.58 -2.32 -0.47
CA ALA A 177 -9.08 -2.72 0.83
C ALA A 177 -10.16 -3.81 0.76
N ASN A 178 -11.09 -3.71 -0.19
CA ASN A 178 -12.16 -4.69 -0.39
C ASN A 178 -11.59 -6.08 -0.72
N VAL A 179 -10.54 -6.13 -1.56
CA VAL A 179 -9.85 -7.38 -1.90
C VAL A 179 -9.19 -7.98 -0.67
N MET A 180 -8.62 -7.15 0.20
CA MET A 180 -8.01 -7.61 1.46
C MET A 180 -9.06 -8.23 2.38
N SER A 181 -10.20 -7.58 2.62
CA SER A 181 -11.30 -8.11 3.44
C SER A 181 -11.79 -9.45 2.89
N TYR A 182 -12.06 -9.54 1.60
CA TYR A 182 -12.51 -10.78 0.96
C TYR A 182 -11.52 -11.95 1.10
N LEU A 183 -10.21 -11.68 0.97
CA LEU A 183 -9.19 -12.73 1.09
C LEU A 183 -8.95 -13.16 2.53
N LEU A 184 -9.10 -12.26 3.48
CA LEU A 184 -8.92 -12.57 4.89
C LEU A 184 -10.10 -13.35 5.49
N CYS A 185 -11.31 -13.21 4.94
CA CYS A 185 -12.50 -13.99 5.32
C CYS A 185 -12.42 -15.47 4.94
N ARG A 186 -11.51 -15.87 4.02
CA ARG A 186 -11.41 -17.26 3.58
C ARG A 186 -10.53 -18.10 4.50
N PRO A 187 -10.91 -19.37 4.82
CA PRO A 187 -10.05 -20.27 5.56
C PRO A 187 -8.70 -20.51 4.85
N PRO A 188 -7.63 -20.82 5.60
CA PRO A 188 -6.27 -21.00 5.05
C PRO A 188 -6.16 -21.99 3.90
N ASP A 189 -7.02 -23.01 3.88
CA ASP A 189 -7.00 -24.08 2.85
C ASP A 189 -7.42 -23.59 1.45
N VAL A 190 -8.24 -22.55 1.37
CA VAL A 190 -8.63 -21.96 0.09
C VAL A 190 -7.48 -21.14 -0.51
N LEU A 191 -6.63 -20.56 0.33
CA LEU A 191 -5.44 -19.83 -0.10
C LEU A 191 -4.35 -20.76 -0.71
N ARG A 192 -4.28 -22.00 -0.27
CA ARG A 192 -3.36 -23.00 -0.87
C ARG A 192 -3.78 -23.44 -2.27
N ARG A 193 -5.08 -23.55 -2.53
CA ARG A 193 -5.61 -23.95 -3.85
C ARG A 193 -5.58 -22.83 -4.90
N SER A 194 -5.46 -21.55 -4.48
CA SER A 194 -5.40 -20.42 -5.39
C SER A 194 -4.04 -20.23 -6.06
N ARG A 195 -2.99 -20.94 -5.63
CA ARG A 195 -1.68 -20.93 -6.33
C ARG A 195 -1.77 -21.39 -7.79
N GLN A 196 -2.71 -22.30 -8.10
CA GLN A 196 -2.92 -22.79 -9.47
C GLN A 196 -3.90 -21.94 -10.30
N ARG A 197 -4.72 -21.09 -9.68
CA ARG A 197 -5.69 -20.23 -10.38
C ARG A 197 -5.23 -18.78 -10.56
N ASN A 198 -4.19 -18.31 -9.89
CA ASN A 198 -3.69 -16.95 -10.03
C ASN A 198 -3.12 -16.66 -11.44
N ASP A 199 -2.69 -17.69 -12.17
CA ASP A 199 -2.24 -17.55 -13.56
C ASP A 199 -3.39 -17.21 -14.54
N GLN A 200 -4.64 -17.49 -14.17
CA GLN A 200 -5.80 -17.13 -15.00
C GLN A 200 -6.33 -15.72 -14.73
N TYR A 201 -6.20 -15.22 -13.48
CA TYR A 201 -6.65 -13.87 -13.13
C TYR A 201 -5.72 -12.76 -13.62
N LEU A 202 -4.45 -13.09 -13.85
CA LEU A 202 -3.47 -12.15 -14.44
C LEU A 202 -3.62 -12.03 -15.97
N LYS A 203 -4.40 -12.89 -16.61
CA LYS A 203 -4.60 -12.91 -18.08
C LYS A 203 -5.92 -12.29 -18.53
N GLY A 204 -6.82 -11.94 -17.64
CA GLY A 204 -8.09 -11.31 -17.95
C GLY A 204 -8.30 -10.01 -17.17
N ASN A 205 -8.49 -8.91 -17.88
CA ASN A 205 -8.75 -7.55 -17.33
C ASN A 205 -10.14 -7.41 -16.69
N GLU A 206 -10.72 -8.43 -16.09
CA GLU A 206 -12.05 -8.35 -15.47
C GLU A 206 -11.93 -8.67 -13.98
N TRP A 207 -12.00 -7.59 -13.20
CA TRP A 207 -12.25 -7.63 -11.75
C TRP A 207 -13.77 -7.74 -11.53
N PRO A 208 -14.25 -8.61 -10.63
CA PRO A 208 -15.67 -8.63 -10.26
C PRO A 208 -16.09 -7.33 -9.55
#